data_a186aa2db54922f89ebbcb1a5bd4ac07
#
_entry.id   a186aa2db54922f89ebbcb1a5bd4ac07
#
_cell.length_a   1.000
_cell.length_b   1.000
_cell.length_c   1.000
_cell.angle_alpha   90.00
_cell.angle_beta   90.00
_cell.angle_gamma   90.00
#
_symmetry.space_group_name_H-M   'P 1'
#
loop_
_entity.id
_entity.type
_entity.pdbx_description
1 polymer ?
#
loop_
_entity_poly.entity_id
_entity_poly.type
_entity_poly.pdbx_seq_one_letter_code
_entity_poly.pdbx_strand_id
1 'polypeptide(L)'
;MIYERSFPFTAFLTSLFYKNRNKLSIYLESINVQSSRKVVDQTTIDVIIPTIGRKTYLNDVLKDFSMQSLLPKKIIVVEQNPVAGSSSELDYIQKEKWPFHIKHIFTHQAGACNARNLALNQVESEWVFLADDDIRFSADFNQKALNNITKLGAKAVSISCLRKEERQTFKIIFQWASFGSGCSIVHSESLKKCTFKSGYEFGYGEDADFGMQLRNHGNDIVYLPKPEIVHLKAPMGGFRTKPVLKWHDDKIQPKPSPTVMLYILIHNTKQQLLGYKTTLFFKYYKHQKIKNPYKYYKNFQKQWDQST
;
A
#
# COMPACT_ATOMS: atom_id res chain seq x y z
N MET A 1 12.66 -4.10 13.28
CA MET A 1 14.09 -4.07 12.93
C MET A 1 14.19 -3.58 11.50
N ILE A 2 14.54 -2.33 11.33
CA ILE A 2 14.82 -1.77 10.02
C ILE A 2 16.09 -2.47 9.55
N TYR A 3 15.97 -3.31 8.53
CA TYR A 3 17.14 -3.82 7.83
C TYR A 3 17.77 -2.63 7.12
N GLU A 4 18.67 -1.94 7.80
CA GLU A 4 19.56 -1.04 7.10
C GLU A 4 20.29 -1.84 6.05
N ARG A 5 20.04 -1.54 4.80
CA ARG A 5 20.83 -2.06 3.69
C ARG A 5 22.17 -1.34 3.72
N SER A 6 23.02 -1.74 4.68
CA SER A 6 24.39 -1.27 4.78
C SER A 6 25.18 -1.73 3.56
N PHE A 7 26.32 -1.10 3.36
CA PHE A 7 27.28 -1.54 2.32
C PHE A 7 27.52 -3.05 2.46
N PRO A 8 27.40 -3.87 1.40
CA PRO A 8 27.41 -5.33 1.51
C PRO A 8 28.61 -5.91 2.24
N PHE A 9 29.78 -5.29 2.12
CA PHE A 9 30.99 -5.73 2.80
C PHE A 9 30.90 -5.53 4.32
N THR A 10 30.40 -4.40 4.79
CA THR A 10 30.20 -4.15 6.23
C THR A 10 29.10 -5.03 6.78
N ALA A 11 28.02 -5.26 6.03
CA ALA A 11 26.96 -6.19 6.43
C ALA A 11 27.49 -7.63 6.53
N PHE A 12 28.35 -8.05 5.60
CA PHE A 12 29.01 -9.35 5.63
C PHE A 12 29.90 -9.49 6.87
N LEU A 13 30.81 -8.54 7.10
CA LEU A 13 31.67 -8.55 8.28
C LEU A 13 30.87 -8.56 9.57
N THR A 14 29.85 -7.72 9.67
CA THR A 14 28.99 -7.68 10.85
C THR A 14 28.27 -9.01 11.07
N SER A 15 27.83 -9.67 9.99
CA SER A 15 27.16 -10.98 10.08
C SER A 15 28.06 -12.09 10.62
N LEU A 16 29.37 -12.03 10.37
CA LEU A 16 30.36 -13.00 10.91
C LEU A 16 30.46 -12.92 12.43
N PHE A 17 30.29 -11.71 13.00
CA PHE A 17 30.37 -11.47 14.45
C PHE A 17 28.99 -11.47 15.11
N TYR A 18 27.91 -11.52 14.34
CA TYR A 18 26.55 -11.53 14.88
C TYR A 18 26.21 -12.94 15.37
N LYS A 19 26.48 -13.22 16.64
CA LYS A 19 25.94 -14.40 17.30
C LYS A 19 24.43 -14.26 17.37
N ASN A 20 23.73 -15.22 16.80
CA ASN A 20 22.27 -15.31 16.83
C ASN A 20 21.84 -15.49 18.31
N ARG A 21 21.80 -14.40 19.04
CA ARG A 21 21.24 -14.39 20.40
C ARG A 21 19.76 -14.62 20.26
N ASN A 22 19.22 -15.50 21.08
CA ASN A 22 17.82 -15.90 21.16
C ASN A 22 16.90 -14.77 20.72
N LYS A 23 16.26 -14.94 19.59
CA LYS A 23 15.22 -14.01 19.15
C LYS A 23 14.11 -14.13 20.18
N LEU A 24 14.01 -13.17 21.08
CA LEU A 24 12.78 -12.95 21.85
C LEU A 24 11.70 -12.60 20.83
N SER A 25 10.97 -13.60 20.41
CA SER A 25 9.75 -13.38 19.62
C SER A 25 8.70 -12.85 20.57
N ILE A 26 8.53 -11.54 20.62
CA ILE A 26 7.39 -10.93 21.31
C ILE A 26 6.20 -11.16 20.39
N TYR A 27 5.32 -12.04 20.77
CA TYR A 27 4.04 -12.21 20.09
C TYR A 27 3.11 -11.10 20.56
N LEU A 28 2.75 -10.18 19.66
CA LEU A 28 1.84 -9.08 19.99
C LEU A 28 0.49 -9.58 20.53
N GLU A 29 0.08 -10.78 20.13
CA GLU A 29 -1.12 -11.46 20.63
C GLU A 29 -1.05 -11.84 22.13
N SER A 30 0.16 -11.97 22.68
CA SER A 30 0.38 -12.24 24.10
C SER A 30 0.36 -10.99 24.99
N ILE A 31 0.31 -9.83 24.38
CA ILE A 31 0.24 -8.55 25.10
C ILE A 31 -1.22 -8.27 25.49
N ASN A 32 -1.55 -8.47 26.76
CA ASN A 32 -2.84 -8.08 27.30
C ASN A 32 -2.87 -6.56 27.50
N VAL A 33 -3.53 -5.87 26.60
CA VAL A 33 -3.80 -4.43 26.75
C VAL A 33 -5.13 -4.26 27.50
N GLN A 34 -5.08 -3.80 28.74
CA GLN A 34 -6.28 -3.34 29.44
C GLN A 34 -6.62 -1.95 28.93
N SER A 35 -7.62 -1.85 28.06
CA SER A 35 -8.16 -0.58 27.61
C SER A 35 -9.41 -0.27 28.43
N SER A 36 -9.44 0.90 29.10
CA SER A 36 -10.64 1.46 29.71
C SER A 36 -11.64 2.01 28.68
N ARG A 37 -11.29 2.04 27.40
CA ARG A 37 -12.17 2.45 26.31
C ARG A 37 -13.25 1.38 26.07
N LYS A 38 -14.48 1.70 26.36
CA LYS A 38 -15.67 1.01 25.82
C LYS A 38 -15.78 1.39 24.34
N VAL A 39 -15.36 0.47 23.42
CA VAL A 39 -14.57 0.95 22.33
C VAL A 39 -15.25 0.97 20.99
N VAL A 40 -16.15 0.11 20.68
CA VAL A 40 -16.46 -0.07 19.25
C VAL A 40 -17.78 0.54 18.84
N ASP A 41 -18.74 0.63 19.71
CA ASP A 41 -20.07 1.16 19.38
C ASP A 41 -20.09 2.67 19.12
N GLN A 42 -19.02 3.40 19.48
CA GLN A 42 -18.86 4.84 19.23
C GLN A 42 -17.78 5.18 18.21
N THR A 43 -17.06 4.18 17.70
CA THR A 43 -15.96 4.38 16.76
C THR A 43 -16.51 4.56 15.35
N THR A 44 -16.13 5.65 14.68
CA THR A 44 -16.53 5.92 13.30
C THR A 44 -15.42 5.54 12.32
N ILE A 45 -15.81 4.97 11.19
CA ILE A 45 -14.90 4.61 10.10
C ILE A 45 -15.44 5.14 8.78
N ASP A 46 -14.57 5.84 8.04
CA ASP A 46 -14.78 6.15 6.63
C ASP A 46 -14.04 5.15 5.76
N VAL A 47 -14.51 4.95 4.54
CA VAL A 47 -13.84 4.08 3.55
C VAL A 47 -13.49 4.93 2.34
N ILE A 48 -12.29 4.77 1.80
CA ILE A 48 -11.89 5.39 0.54
C ILE A 48 -11.66 4.32 -0.52
N ILE A 49 -12.26 4.49 -1.70
CA ILE A 49 -12.20 3.52 -2.80
C ILE A 49 -11.92 4.26 -4.11
N PRO A 50 -10.70 4.20 -4.64
CA PRO A 50 -10.44 4.61 -6.02
C PRO A 50 -10.95 3.53 -6.99
N THR A 51 -11.56 3.95 -8.09
CA THR A 51 -12.03 3.02 -9.12
C THR A 51 -11.82 3.59 -10.52
N ILE A 52 -11.60 2.71 -11.50
CA ILE A 52 -11.49 3.03 -12.91
C ILE A 52 -11.98 1.86 -13.77
N GLY A 53 -13.11 2.06 -14.47
CA GLY A 53 -13.67 1.06 -15.38
C GLY A 53 -14.10 -0.27 -14.72
N ARG A 54 -14.49 -0.25 -13.43
CA ARG A 54 -14.82 -1.46 -12.64
C ARG A 54 -16.18 -1.38 -11.96
N LYS A 55 -17.18 -0.85 -12.69
CA LYS A 55 -18.56 -0.64 -12.20
C LYS A 55 -19.12 -1.82 -11.39
N THR A 56 -19.03 -3.04 -11.92
CA THR A 56 -19.58 -4.24 -11.27
C THR A 56 -18.84 -4.63 -10.00
N TYR A 57 -17.50 -4.59 -10.02
CA TYR A 57 -16.67 -4.93 -8.86
C TYR A 57 -16.93 -3.97 -7.72
N LEU A 58 -16.97 -2.66 -7.99
CA LEU A 58 -17.27 -1.65 -6.98
C LEU A 58 -18.67 -1.85 -6.39
N ASN A 59 -19.69 -2.12 -7.22
CA ASN A 59 -21.04 -2.38 -6.72
C ASN A 59 -21.06 -3.55 -5.72
N ASP A 60 -20.34 -4.62 -6.04
CA ASP A 60 -20.24 -5.78 -5.15
C ASP A 60 -19.54 -5.42 -3.83
N VAL A 61 -18.47 -4.62 -3.87
CA VAL A 61 -17.78 -4.14 -2.64
C VAL A 61 -18.71 -3.25 -1.80
N LEU A 62 -19.49 -2.37 -2.42
CA LEU A 62 -20.47 -1.54 -1.72
C LEU A 62 -21.56 -2.39 -1.06
N LYS A 63 -21.99 -3.47 -1.69
CA LYS A 63 -22.92 -4.45 -1.11
C LYS A 63 -22.32 -5.18 0.09
N ASP A 64 -21.04 -5.57 0.02
CA ASP A 64 -20.35 -6.17 1.17
C ASP A 64 -20.27 -5.17 2.35
N PHE A 65 -20.05 -3.87 2.07
CA PHE A 65 -20.11 -2.84 3.11
C PHE A 65 -21.50 -2.65 3.67
N SER A 66 -22.57 -2.78 2.87
CA SER A 66 -23.93 -2.64 3.35
C SER A 66 -24.40 -3.75 4.30
N MET A 67 -23.69 -4.88 4.28
CA MET A 67 -23.96 -6.03 5.16
C MET A 67 -23.08 -6.05 6.42
N GLN A 68 -22.23 -5.04 6.63
CA GLN A 68 -21.35 -5.02 7.80
C GLN A 68 -22.12 -4.85 9.11
N SER A 69 -21.72 -5.61 10.14
CA SER A 69 -22.22 -5.45 11.51
C SER A 69 -21.90 -4.07 12.09
N LEU A 70 -20.76 -3.49 11.71
CA LEU A 70 -20.39 -2.10 11.95
C LEU A 70 -20.30 -1.37 10.61
N LEU A 71 -21.34 -0.62 10.29
CA LEU A 71 -21.42 0.14 9.04
C LEU A 71 -20.37 1.26 8.99
N PRO A 72 -19.77 1.53 7.83
CA PRO A 72 -19.02 2.77 7.65
C PRO A 72 -19.96 3.98 7.77
N LYS A 73 -19.46 5.09 8.30
CA LYS A 73 -20.19 6.35 8.34
C LYS A 73 -20.33 6.94 6.93
N LYS A 74 -19.24 6.87 6.19
CA LYS A 74 -19.15 7.40 4.82
C LYS A 74 -18.22 6.53 3.98
N ILE A 75 -18.61 6.32 2.71
CA ILE A 75 -17.74 5.74 1.68
C ILE A 75 -17.44 6.83 0.64
N ILE A 76 -16.16 7.10 0.42
CA ILE A 76 -15.69 8.08 -0.55
C ILE A 76 -15.21 7.33 -1.77
N VAL A 77 -15.97 7.39 -2.86
CA VAL A 77 -15.65 6.77 -4.14
C VAL A 77 -15.06 7.81 -5.07
N VAL A 78 -13.84 7.57 -5.55
CA VAL A 78 -13.23 8.41 -6.59
C VAL A 78 -13.20 7.61 -7.90
N GLU A 79 -14.16 7.93 -8.76
CA GLU A 79 -14.28 7.36 -10.09
C GLU A 79 -13.41 8.13 -11.07
N GLN A 80 -12.61 7.40 -11.83
CA GLN A 80 -11.69 7.96 -12.81
C GLN A 80 -12.08 7.50 -14.22
N ASN A 81 -12.16 8.44 -15.15
CA ASN A 81 -12.29 8.12 -16.56
C ASN A 81 -11.47 9.14 -17.38
N PRO A 82 -10.31 8.75 -17.95
CA PRO A 82 -9.43 9.66 -18.68
C PRO A 82 -9.98 10.12 -20.04
N VAL A 83 -11.09 9.57 -20.50
CA VAL A 83 -11.72 9.96 -21.76
C VAL A 83 -12.39 11.31 -21.58
N ALA A 84 -11.94 12.31 -22.33
CA ALA A 84 -12.53 13.65 -22.29
C ALA A 84 -14.02 13.62 -22.69
N GLY A 85 -14.85 14.34 -21.93
CA GLY A 85 -16.30 14.38 -22.17
C GLY A 85 -17.07 13.16 -21.68
N SER A 86 -16.42 12.15 -21.12
CA SER A 86 -17.12 11.01 -20.49
C SER A 86 -17.85 11.47 -19.21
N SER A 87 -18.91 10.78 -18.88
CA SER A 87 -19.67 10.92 -17.64
C SER A 87 -19.50 9.69 -16.76
N SER A 88 -19.95 9.79 -15.49
CA SER A 88 -19.93 8.67 -14.55
C SER A 88 -20.77 7.50 -15.08
N GLU A 89 -20.23 6.29 -14.84
CA GLU A 89 -20.93 5.02 -15.11
C GLU A 89 -21.57 4.43 -13.85
N LEU A 90 -21.41 5.04 -12.69
CA LEU A 90 -21.82 4.53 -11.38
C LEU A 90 -23.22 5.01 -10.97
N ASP A 91 -24.17 4.90 -11.90
CA ASP A 91 -25.56 5.36 -11.73
C ASP A 91 -26.29 4.70 -10.54
N TYR A 92 -25.92 3.48 -10.16
CA TYR A 92 -26.49 2.77 -9.01
C TYR A 92 -26.18 3.47 -7.67
N ILE A 93 -25.14 4.28 -7.58
CA ILE A 93 -24.84 5.03 -6.34
C ILE A 93 -26.03 5.93 -5.94
N GLN A 94 -26.70 6.52 -6.92
CA GLN A 94 -27.84 7.40 -6.70
C GLN A 94 -29.19 6.65 -6.75
N LYS A 95 -29.27 5.53 -7.48
CA LYS A 95 -30.52 4.77 -7.68
C LYS A 95 -30.81 3.80 -6.56
N GLU A 96 -29.80 3.26 -5.91
CA GLU A 96 -29.94 2.30 -4.81
C GLU A 96 -29.92 3.02 -3.45
N LYS A 97 -30.57 2.42 -2.44
CA LYS A 97 -30.53 2.91 -1.06
C LYS A 97 -29.39 2.24 -0.31
N TRP A 98 -28.49 3.06 0.20
CA TRP A 98 -27.34 2.60 0.97
C TRP A 98 -27.51 2.93 2.45
N PRO A 99 -27.09 2.06 3.40
CA PRO A 99 -27.20 2.31 4.84
C PRO A 99 -26.12 3.28 5.36
N PHE A 100 -25.31 3.85 4.49
CA PHE A 100 -24.25 4.81 4.76
C PHE A 100 -24.25 5.92 3.70
N HIS A 101 -23.57 7.01 4.00
CA HIS A 101 -23.43 8.10 3.02
C HIS A 101 -22.36 7.73 1.98
N ILE A 102 -22.63 7.94 0.69
CA ILE A 102 -21.63 7.81 -0.39
C ILE A 102 -21.29 9.19 -0.91
N LYS A 103 -20.01 9.58 -0.76
CA LYS A 103 -19.43 10.74 -1.43
C LYS A 103 -18.79 10.30 -2.73
N HIS A 104 -19.44 10.55 -3.85
CA HIS A 104 -18.92 10.23 -5.16
C HIS A 104 -18.19 11.42 -5.75
N ILE A 105 -16.97 11.21 -6.23
CA ILE A 105 -16.13 12.19 -6.94
C ILE A 105 -15.78 11.59 -8.29
N PHE A 106 -16.10 12.32 -9.38
CA PHE A 106 -15.74 11.94 -10.73
C PHE A 106 -14.58 12.81 -11.23
N THR A 107 -13.57 12.21 -11.86
CA THR A 107 -12.41 12.93 -12.38
C THR A 107 -11.91 12.33 -13.69
N HIS A 108 -11.45 13.19 -14.62
CA HIS A 108 -10.75 12.78 -15.82
C HIS A 108 -9.24 12.54 -15.60
N GLN A 109 -8.72 12.93 -14.44
CA GLN A 109 -7.33 12.68 -14.10
C GLN A 109 -7.17 11.27 -13.54
N ALA A 110 -6.76 10.32 -14.38
CA ALA A 110 -6.45 8.97 -13.95
C ALA A 110 -5.15 8.95 -13.11
N GLY A 111 -5.13 8.11 -12.09
CA GLY A 111 -3.98 7.90 -11.23
C GLY A 111 -4.38 7.47 -9.82
N ALA A 112 -3.77 6.40 -9.34
CA ALA A 112 -4.09 5.83 -8.03
C ALA A 112 -3.72 6.77 -6.87
N CYS A 113 -2.59 7.48 -6.97
CA CYS A 113 -2.15 8.46 -5.99
C CYS A 113 -3.08 9.67 -5.97
N ASN A 114 -3.43 10.20 -7.14
CA ASN A 114 -4.37 11.31 -7.27
C ASN A 114 -5.73 10.97 -6.68
N ALA A 115 -6.30 9.84 -7.06
CA ALA A 115 -7.62 9.42 -6.57
C ALA A 115 -7.64 9.22 -5.05
N ARG A 116 -6.60 8.60 -4.47
CA ARG A 116 -6.50 8.43 -3.02
C ARG A 116 -6.36 9.76 -2.30
N ASN A 117 -5.58 10.70 -2.83
CA ASN A 117 -5.46 12.05 -2.26
C ASN A 117 -6.78 12.82 -2.29
N LEU A 118 -7.53 12.75 -3.40
CA LEU A 118 -8.86 13.35 -3.49
C LEU A 118 -9.80 12.77 -2.43
N ALA A 119 -9.75 11.46 -2.21
CA ALA A 119 -10.55 10.79 -1.19
C ALA A 119 -10.11 11.15 0.24
N LEU A 120 -8.81 11.17 0.52
CA LEU A 120 -8.26 11.53 1.84
C LEU A 120 -8.71 12.92 2.31
N ASN A 121 -8.85 13.88 1.39
CA ASN A 121 -9.33 15.22 1.69
C ASN A 121 -10.82 15.29 2.11
N GLN A 122 -11.57 14.19 1.98
CA GLN A 122 -13.00 14.10 2.33
C GLN A 122 -13.26 13.29 3.60
N VAL A 123 -12.20 12.82 4.27
CA VAL A 123 -12.28 12.01 5.47
C VAL A 123 -12.70 12.86 6.67
N GLU A 124 -13.64 12.32 7.47
CA GLU A 124 -14.18 12.97 8.68
C GLU A 124 -14.19 12.04 9.90
N SER A 125 -14.15 10.73 9.68
CA SER A 125 -14.21 9.73 10.74
C SER A 125 -12.86 9.57 11.47
N GLU A 126 -12.92 8.95 12.66
CA GLU A 126 -11.72 8.65 13.46
C GLU A 126 -10.80 7.66 12.73
N TRP A 127 -11.39 6.70 12.04
CA TRP A 127 -10.65 5.67 11.28
C TRP A 127 -10.95 5.75 9.80
N VAL A 128 -9.99 5.33 9.00
CA VAL A 128 -10.10 5.29 7.54
C VAL A 128 -9.67 3.92 7.05
N PHE A 129 -10.56 3.24 6.35
CA PHE A 129 -10.21 2.05 5.60
C PHE A 129 -9.85 2.43 4.17
N LEU A 130 -8.59 2.25 3.81
CA LEU A 130 -8.10 2.36 2.44
C LEU A 130 -8.39 1.02 1.76
N ALA A 131 -9.35 1.00 0.85
CA ALA A 131 -9.87 -0.20 0.21
C ALA A 131 -9.71 -0.13 -1.32
N ASP A 132 -9.53 -1.29 -1.95
CA ASP A 132 -9.63 -1.41 -3.40
C ASP A 132 -11.07 -1.77 -3.82
N ASP A 133 -11.39 -1.57 -5.08
CA ASP A 133 -12.72 -1.83 -5.65
C ASP A 133 -12.97 -3.31 -6.04
N ASP A 134 -11.98 -4.18 -5.87
CA ASP A 134 -12.03 -5.60 -6.24
C ASP A 134 -11.67 -6.54 -5.07
N ILE A 135 -12.14 -6.20 -3.88
CA ILE A 135 -11.96 -6.98 -2.65
C ILE A 135 -13.27 -7.58 -2.16
N ARG A 136 -13.17 -8.62 -1.32
CA ARG A 136 -14.30 -9.25 -0.62
C ARG A 136 -13.90 -9.53 0.83
N PHE A 137 -14.85 -9.43 1.74
CA PHE A 137 -14.63 -9.63 3.17
C PHE A 137 -15.93 -10.05 3.88
N SER A 138 -15.82 -10.59 5.08
CA SER A 138 -16.96 -11.05 5.88
C SER A 138 -17.80 -9.89 6.44
N ALA A 139 -19.07 -10.15 6.76
CA ALA A 139 -19.99 -9.17 7.30
C ALA A 139 -19.59 -8.58 8.67
N ASP A 140 -18.66 -9.18 9.37
CA ASP A 140 -18.13 -8.71 10.66
C ASP A 140 -16.72 -8.11 10.56
N PHE A 141 -16.26 -7.85 9.33
CA PHE A 141 -14.89 -7.40 9.05
C PHE A 141 -14.53 -6.10 9.78
N ASN A 142 -15.32 -5.04 9.62
CA ASN A 142 -15.05 -3.74 10.26
C ASN A 142 -14.98 -3.86 11.78
N GLN A 143 -15.94 -4.56 12.37
CA GLN A 143 -16.00 -4.82 13.81
C GLN A 143 -14.76 -5.55 14.31
N LYS A 144 -14.39 -6.66 13.67
CA LYS A 144 -13.23 -7.47 14.05
C LYS A 144 -11.91 -6.70 13.87
N ALA A 145 -11.77 -5.96 12.77
CA ALA A 145 -10.58 -5.17 12.51
C ALA A 145 -10.39 -4.09 13.57
N LEU A 146 -11.42 -3.29 13.86
CA LEU A 146 -11.35 -2.22 14.87
C LEU A 146 -11.13 -2.78 16.28
N ASN A 147 -11.74 -3.91 16.63
CA ASN A 147 -11.48 -4.59 17.90
C ASN A 147 -9.98 -4.97 18.05
N ASN A 148 -9.38 -5.52 17.00
CA ASN A 148 -7.96 -5.86 17.03
C ASN A 148 -7.08 -4.61 17.11
N ILE A 149 -7.37 -3.59 16.34
CA ILE A 149 -6.66 -2.31 16.36
C ILE A 149 -6.65 -1.72 17.77
N THR A 150 -7.80 -1.70 18.43
CA THR A 150 -7.93 -1.17 19.78
C THR A 150 -7.17 -1.97 20.81
N LYS A 151 -7.26 -3.32 20.75
CA LYS A 151 -6.50 -4.21 21.63
C LYS A 151 -5.00 -4.01 21.51
N LEU A 152 -4.52 -3.70 20.31
CA LEU A 152 -3.09 -3.49 20.03
C LEU A 152 -2.63 -2.05 20.30
N GLY A 153 -3.56 -1.10 20.45
CA GLY A 153 -3.21 0.32 20.51
C GLY A 153 -2.53 0.82 19.23
N ALA A 154 -2.70 0.11 18.11
CA ALA A 154 -2.10 0.46 16.82
C ALA A 154 -2.86 1.62 16.17
N LYS A 155 -2.14 2.50 15.44
CA LYS A 155 -2.76 3.58 14.66
C LYS A 155 -2.75 3.31 13.16
N ALA A 156 -2.03 2.31 12.70
CA ALA A 156 -2.02 1.88 11.31
C ALA A 156 -1.89 0.35 11.25
N VAL A 157 -2.77 -0.30 10.52
CA VAL A 157 -2.70 -1.74 10.29
C VAL A 157 -2.84 -2.04 8.81
N SER A 158 -2.11 -3.04 8.33
CA SER A 158 -2.34 -3.67 7.03
C SER A 158 -2.89 -5.06 7.26
N ILE A 159 -4.00 -5.37 6.62
CA ILE A 159 -4.76 -6.60 6.83
C ILE A 159 -4.37 -7.61 5.74
N SER A 160 -4.37 -8.88 6.09
CA SER A 160 -4.15 -9.97 5.13
C SER A 160 -5.08 -9.83 3.93
N CYS A 161 -4.52 -9.60 2.75
CA CYS A 161 -5.25 -9.42 1.50
C CYS A 161 -4.63 -10.34 0.45
N LEU A 162 -5.26 -11.49 0.23
CA LEU A 162 -4.73 -12.57 -0.59
C LEU A 162 -5.72 -12.92 -1.70
N ARG A 163 -5.20 -13.41 -2.81
CA ARG A 163 -6.03 -14.03 -3.84
C ARG A 163 -6.58 -15.36 -3.34
N LYS A 164 -7.66 -15.81 -3.93
CA LYS A 164 -8.32 -17.06 -3.55
C LYS A 164 -7.38 -18.27 -3.56
N GLU A 165 -6.40 -18.27 -4.46
CA GLU A 165 -5.44 -19.38 -4.64
C GLU A 165 -4.18 -19.22 -3.77
N GLU A 166 -3.98 -18.05 -3.17
CA GLU A 166 -2.78 -17.76 -2.38
C GLU A 166 -2.93 -18.30 -0.96
N ARG A 167 -1.85 -18.89 -0.46
CA ARG A 167 -1.81 -19.35 0.93
C ARG A 167 -1.23 -18.26 1.82
N GLN A 168 -1.88 -18.05 2.96
CA GLN A 168 -1.38 -17.11 3.95
C GLN A 168 -0.05 -17.59 4.51
N THR A 169 1.00 -16.80 4.27
CA THR A 169 2.36 -17.07 4.76
C THR A 169 2.52 -16.65 6.21
N PHE A 170 1.94 -15.50 6.59
CA PHE A 170 2.06 -14.94 7.93
C PHE A 170 0.75 -15.15 8.70
N LYS A 171 0.82 -15.91 9.79
CA LYS A 171 -0.35 -16.29 10.60
C LYS A 171 -0.42 -15.60 11.96
N ILE A 172 0.56 -14.76 12.26
CA ILE A 172 0.68 -14.03 13.54
C ILE A 172 0.66 -12.53 13.30
N ILE A 173 0.30 -11.77 14.32
CA ILE A 173 0.37 -10.31 14.35
C ILE A 173 1.82 -9.90 14.59
N PHE A 174 2.34 -8.96 13.81
CA PHE A 174 3.69 -8.44 13.98
C PHE A 174 3.86 -7.07 13.30
N GLN A 175 4.94 -6.37 13.64
CA GLN A 175 5.32 -5.13 12.97
C GLN A 175 5.61 -5.38 11.49
N TRP A 176 4.86 -4.75 10.62
CA TRP A 176 4.91 -5.00 9.17
C TRP A 176 5.84 -4.01 8.47
N ALA A 177 6.72 -4.51 7.61
CA ALA A 177 7.62 -3.67 6.83
C ALA A 177 6.96 -2.96 5.64
N SER A 178 5.81 -3.45 5.21
CA SER A 178 5.06 -2.91 4.07
C SER A 178 3.81 -2.14 4.50
N PHE A 179 3.18 -1.49 3.54
CA PHE A 179 1.86 -0.90 3.65
C PHE A 179 1.08 -1.27 2.39
N GLY A 180 -0.20 -1.49 2.49
CA GLY A 180 -1.06 -1.77 1.36
C GLY A 180 -2.22 -0.79 1.32
N SER A 181 -2.24 0.12 0.36
CA SER A 181 -3.29 1.15 0.23
C SER A 181 -4.64 0.62 -0.26
N GLY A 182 -4.77 -0.69 -0.47
CA GLY A 182 -6.04 -1.36 -0.77
C GLY A 182 -6.55 -2.27 0.35
N CYS A 183 -5.84 -2.36 1.49
CA CYS A 183 -6.17 -3.27 2.57
C CYS A 183 -5.71 -2.79 3.96
N SER A 184 -5.66 -1.48 4.18
CA SER A 184 -5.15 -0.92 5.43
C SER A 184 -6.19 -0.04 6.12
N ILE A 185 -6.22 -0.10 7.46
CA ILE A 185 -7.02 0.81 8.29
C ILE A 185 -6.04 1.69 9.08
N VAL A 186 -6.26 3.01 9.01
CA VAL A 186 -5.36 4.00 9.60
C VAL A 186 -6.18 5.03 10.38
N HIS A 187 -5.68 5.45 11.52
CA HIS A 187 -6.26 6.55 12.30
C HIS A 187 -6.13 7.87 11.53
N SER A 188 -7.21 8.63 11.41
CA SER A 188 -7.27 9.84 10.58
C SER A 188 -6.21 10.89 10.93
N GLU A 189 -5.87 11.05 12.22
CA GLU A 189 -4.81 11.96 12.64
C GLU A 189 -3.43 11.58 12.06
N SER A 190 -3.18 10.26 11.88
CA SER A 190 -1.92 9.78 11.28
C SER A 190 -1.85 10.10 9.79
N LEU A 191 -3.00 10.26 9.13
CA LEU A 191 -3.10 10.57 7.69
C LEU A 191 -2.88 12.05 7.38
N LYS A 192 -3.13 12.96 8.32
CA LYS A 192 -3.05 14.43 8.10
C LYS A 192 -1.69 14.91 7.56
N LYS A 193 -0.63 14.15 7.83
CA LYS A 193 0.74 14.48 7.41
C LYS A 193 1.26 13.57 6.28
N CYS A 194 0.38 12.74 5.72
CA CYS A 194 0.74 11.78 4.68
C CYS A 194 0.01 12.09 3.38
N THR A 195 0.69 11.89 2.27
CA THR A 195 0.12 12.08 0.93
C THR A 195 0.68 11.05 -0.04
N PHE A 196 -0.13 10.58 -0.96
CA PHE A 196 0.36 9.77 -2.07
C PHE A 196 1.06 10.66 -3.08
N LYS A 197 2.38 10.56 -3.21
CA LYS A 197 3.15 11.42 -4.09
C LYS A 197 2.93 11.08 -5.56
N SER A 198 2.60 12.08 -6.37
CA SER A 198 2.36 11.93 -7.81
C SER A 198 3.55 11.37 -8.59
N GLY A 199 4.77 11.48 -8.07
CA GLY A 199 5.96 10.86 -8.65
C GLY A 199 5.89 9.32 -8.75
N TYR A 200 4.98 8.67 -8.02
CA TYR A 200 4.74 7.23 -8.11
C TYR A 200 3.56 6.85 -9.01
N GLU A 201 2.86 7.84 -9.58
CA GLU A 201 1.75 7.52 -10.49
C GLU A 201 2.21 6.58 -11.60
N PHE A 202 1.38 5.57 -11.87
CA PHE A 202 1.60 4.55 -12.89
C PHE A 202 2.88 3.69 -12.69
N GLY A 203 3.56 3.82 -11.56
CA GLY A 203 4.74 3.06 -11.18
C GLY A 203 4.54 2.22 -9.93
N TYR A 204 5.64 1.87 -9.28
CA TYR A 204 5.65 1.16 -8.01
C TYR A 204 6.35 2.01 -6.96
N GLY A 205 5.90 1.90 -5.72
CA GLY A 205 6.56 2.54 -4.59
C GLY A 205 5.65 3.45 -3.78
N GLU A 206 4.44 3.76 -4.27
CA GLU A 206 3.45 4.60 -3.58
C GLU A 206 3.09 4.05 -2.21
N ASP A 207 2.84 2.76 -2.11
CA ASP A 207 2.51 2.09 -0.86
C ASP A 207 3.70 2.09 0.11
N ALA A 208 4.90 1.80 -0.41
CA ALA A 208 6.12 1.81 0.38
C ALA A 208 6.44 3.24 0.90
N ASP A 209 6.30 4.25 0.04
CA ASP A 209 6.52 5.66 0.41
C ASP A 209 5.50 6.11 1.46
N PHE A 210 4.22 5.81 1.26
CA PHE A 210 3.17 6.15 2.21
C PHE A 210 3.38 5.49 3.58
N GLY A 211 3.74 4.21 3.59
CA GLY A 211 4.09 3.49 4.81
C GLY A 211 5.31 4.08 5.52
N MET A 212 6.31 4.56 4.79
CA MET A 212 7.45 5.26 5.38
C MET A 212 7.07 6.63 5.94
N GLN A 213 6.16 7.37 5.30
CA GLN A 213 5.64 8.61 5.84
C GLN A 213 4.92 8.37 7.19
N LEU A 214 4.07 7.35 7.29
CA LEU A 214 3.43 6.97 8.56
C LEU A 214 4.47 6.71 9.66
N ARG A 215 5.51 5.91 9.36
CA ARG A 215 6.59 5.60 10.32
C ARG A 215 7.38 6.83 10.73
N ASN A 216 7.71 7.70 9.79
CA ASN A 216 8.45 8.94 10.05
C ASN A 216 7.66 9.90 10.96
N HIS A 217 6.32 9.73 11.03
CA HIS A 217 5.44 10.45 11.96
C HIS A 217 5.11 9.65 13.24
N GLY A 218 5.87 8.58 13.51
CA GLY A 218 5.75 7.79 14.75
C GLY A 218 4.63 6.76 14.75
N ASN A 219 4.10 6.38 13.57
CA ASN A 219 3.04 5.39 13.46
C ASN A 219 3.56 4.12 12.78
N ASP A 220 3.90 3.12 13.56
CA ASP A 220 4.25 1.80 13.02
C ASP A 220 3.04 1.12 12.38
N ILE A 221 3.33 0.30 11.38
CA ILE A 221 2.33 -0.50 10.69
C ILE A 221 2.33 -1.90 11.29
N VAL A 222 1.17 -2.37 11.70
CA VAL A 222 0.98 -3.73 12.24
C VAL A 222 0.26 -4.59 11.20
N TYR A 223 0.77 -5.77 10.95
CA TYR A 223 0.09 -6.77 10.13
C TYR A 223 -0.97 -7.50 10.93
N LEU A 224 -2.19 -7.57 10.40
CA LEU A 224 -3.28 -8.37 10.92
C LEU A 224 -3.54 -9.56 9.99
N PRO A 225 -3.31 -10.81 10.47
CA PRO A 225 -3.66 -11.99 9.69
C PRO A 225 -5.18 -12.22 9.61
N LYS A 226 -5.94 -11.68 10.57
CA LYS A 226 -7.40 -11.76 10.68
C LYS A 226 -7.97 -10.41 11.14
N PRO A 227 -9.16 -9.99 10.66
CA PRO A 227 -9.94 -10.64 9.58
C PRO A 227 -9.20 -10.65 8.26
N GLU A 228 -9.63 -11.48 7.30
CA GLU A 228 -9.02 -11.59 5.98
C GLU A 228 -9.80 -10.79 4.93
N ILE A 229 -9.07 -10.30 3.94
CA ILE A 229 -9.59 -9.75 2.70
C ILE A 229 -9.22 -10.70 1.56
N VAL A 230 -10.19 -11.00 0.70
CA VAL A 230 -9.95 -11.72 -0.55
C VAL A 230 -9.84 -10.72 -1.69
N HIS A 231 -8.71 -10.69 -2.38
CA HIS A 231 -8.46 -9.84 -3.53
C HIS A 231 -8.83 -10.58 -4.82
N LEU A 232 -9.84 -10.11 -5.53
CA LEU A 232 -10.33 -10.77 -6.75
C LEU A 232 -9.41 -10.57 -7.94
N LYS A 233 -8.59 -9.52 -7.93
CA LYS A 233 -7.70 -9.12 -9.03
C LYS A 233 -8.47 -8.99 -10.34
N ALA A 234 -9.38 -8.01 -10.37
CA ALA A 234 -10.19 -7.71 -11.54
C ALA A 234 -9.38 -7.67 -12.85
N PRO A 235 -9.88 -8.26 -13.96
CA PRO A 235 -9.13 -8.36 -15.20
C PRO A 235 -8.91 -7.02 -15.92
N MET A 236 -9.65 -5.98 -15.57
CA MET A 236 -9.58 -4.63 -16.16
C MET A 236 -9.37 -3.56 -15.10
N GLY A 237 -8.93 -2.37 -15.52
CA GLY A 237 -8.73 -1.20 -14.67
C GLY A 237 -7.40 -1.22 -13.86
N GLY A 238 -7.22 -0.24 -12.98
CA GLY A 238 -6.01 -0.08 -12.19
C GLY A 238 -4.77 0.23 -13.04
N PHE A 239 -3.61 -0.32 -12.66
CA PHE A 239 -2.34 -0.13 -13.39
C PHE A 239 -2.29 -0.72 -14.81
N ARG A 240 -3.40 -1.20 -15.36
CA ARG A 240 -3.43 -1.81 -16.70
C ARG A 240 -3.51 -0.81 -17.82
N THR A 241 -4.02 0.39 -17.57
CA THR A 241 -3.84 1.55 -18.44
C THR A 241 -2.48 2.19 -18.14
N LYS A 242 -1.41 1.60 -18.68
CA LYS A 242 -0.07 2.16 -18.49
C LYS A 242 0.13 3.32 -19.46
N PRO A 243 0.54 4.49 -18.98
CA PRO A 243 0.98 5.55 -19.87
C PRO A 243 2.28 5.09 -20.56
N VAL A 244 2.53 5.64 -21.75
CA VAL A 244 3.83 5.49 -22.39
C VAL A 244 4.84 6.28 -21.56
N LEU A 245 5.79 5.57 -20.95
CA LEU A 245 6.82 6.16 -20.12
C LEU A 245 7.82 6.91 -20.99
N LYS A 246 8.37 8.04 -20.51
CA LYS A 246 9.31 8.88 -21.25
C LYS A 246 10.53 8.15 -21.82
N TRP A 247 10.93 7.06 -21.17
CA TRP A 247 12.09 6.22 -21.56
C TRP A 247 11.68 4.96 -22.34
N HIS A 248 10.42 4.86 -22.78
CA HIS A 248 9.91 3.64 -23.44
C HIS A 248 10.75 3.24 -24.65
N ASP A 249 11.13 4.21 -25.48
CA ASP A 249 11.89 3.99 -26.72
C ASP A 249 13.40 4.12 -26.55
N ASP A 250 13.89 4.36 -25.34
CA ASP A 250 15.30 4.50 -25.07
C ASP A 250 16.04 3.17 -25.26
N LYS A 251 17.19 3.21 -25.95
CA LYS A 251 18.06 2.02 -26.11
C LYS A 251 18.58 1.48 -24.78
N ILE A 252 18.71 2.34 -23.79
CA ILE A 252 19.17 2.01 -22.44
C ILE A 252 18.00 2.31 -21.50
N GLN A 253 17.44 1.26 -20.95
CA GLN A 253 16.33 1.38 -20.00
C GLN A 253 16.84 1.66 -18.58
N PRO A 254 16.19 2.52 -17.80
CA PRO A 254 16.59 2.80 -16.42
C PRO A 254 16.52 1.54 -15.54
N LYS A 255 17.50 1.37 -14.67
CA LYS A 255 17.53 0.28 -13.68
C LYS A 255 18.15 0.76 -12.37
N PRO A 256 17.39 0.73 -11.27
CA PRO A 256 15.97 0.33 -11.14
C PRO A 256 15.03 1.24 -11.94
N SER A 257 13.71 1.00 -11.88
CA SER A 257 12.76 1.99 -12.44
C SER A 257 12.88 3.31 -11.69
N PRO A 258 12.63 4.46 -12.34
CA PRO A 258 12.70 5.78 -11.67
C PRO A 258 11.82 5.89 -10.42
N THR A 259 10.66 5.24 -10.39
CA THR A 259 9.79 5.25 -9.19
C THR A 259 10.41 4.49 -8.02
N VAL A 260 11.09 3.37 -8.26
CA VAL A 260 11.86 2.66 -7.23
C VAL A 260 13.05 3.50 -6.78
N MET A 261 13.73 4.17 -7.72
CA MET A 261 14.85 5.06 -7.40
C MET A 261 14.38 6.24 -6.55
N LEU A 262 13.25 6.85 -6.88
CA LEU A 262 12.64 7.93 -6.11
C LEU A 262 12.45 7.53 -4.64
N TYR A 263 11.89 6.33 -4.39
CA TYR A 263 11.74 5.79 -3.04
C TYR A 263 13.10 5.68 -2.33
N ILE A 264 14.11 5.11 -3.00
CA ILE A 264 15.44 4.92 -2.43
C ILE A 264 16.10 6.26 -2.09
N LEU A 265 15.99 7.26 -2.97
CA LEU A 265 16.58 8.58 -2.76
C LEU A 265 15.92 9.34 -1.61
N ILE A 266 14.60 9.20 -1.43
CA ILE A 266 13.87 9.89 -0.36
C ILE A 266 14.12 9.25 1.00
N HIS A 267 14.16 7.92 1.08
CA HIS A 267 14.09 7.22 2.36
C HIS A 267 15.38 6.52 2.79
N ASN A 268 16.41 6.51 1.96
CA ASN A 268 17.66 5.83 2.27
C ASN A 268 18.81 6.81 2.47
N THR A 269 19.75 6.44 3.34
CA THR A 269 21.03 7.15 3.48
C THR A 269 21.93 6.93 2.27
N LYS A 270 22.96 7.77 2.08
CA LYS A 270 23.96 7.59 1.02
C LYS A 270 24.63 6.21 1.09
N GLN A 271 24.87 5.70 2.30
CA GLN A 271 25.45 4.37 2.50
C GLN A 271 24.49 3.26 2.07
N GLN A 272 23.20 3.36 2.41
CA GLN A 272 22.18 2.41 1.96
C GLN A 272 21.98 2.46 0.46
N LEU A 273 22.02 3.64 -0.15
CA LEU A 273 21.98 3.82 -1.61
C LEU A 273 23.16 3.10 -2.30
N LEU A 274 24.39 3.27 -1.77
CA LEU A 274 25.57 2.59 -2.26
C LEU A 274 25.44 1.06 -2.13
N GLY A 275 24.98 0.59 -0.98
CA GLY A 275 24.71 -0.82 -0.73
C GLY A 275 23.67 -1.40 -1.70
N TYR A 276 22.59 -0.66 -1.93
CA TYR A 276 21.57 -1.03 -2.90
C TYR A 276 22.13 -1.11 -4.32
N LYS A 277 22.90 -0.09 -4.78
CA LYS A 277 23.55 -0.07 -6.09
C LYS A 277 24.45 -1.29 -6.29
N THR A 278 25.26 -1.60 -5.28
CA THR A 278 26.19 -2.74 -5.32
C THR A 278 25.44 -4.07 -5.39
N THR A 279 24.40 -4.24 -4.57
CA THR A 279 23.58 -5.45 -4.59
C THR A 279 22.88 -5.65 -5.93
N LEU A 280 22.34 -4.57 -6.52
CA LEU A 280 21.70 -4.63 -7.84
C LEU A 280 22.71 -4.98 -8.95
N PHE A 281 23.92 -4.42 -8.88
CA PHE A 281 24.98 -4.72 -9.85
C PHE A 281 25.22 -6.22 -9.96
N PHE A 282 25.45 -6.90 -8.84
CA PHE A 282 25.69 -8.34 -8.83
C PHE A 282 24.44 -9.15 -9.17
N LYS A 283 23.27 -8.74 -8.66
CA LYS A 283 22.01 -9.40 -8.97
C LYS A 283 21.71 -9.41 -10.47
N TYR A 284 21.87 -8.27 -11.13
CA TYR A 284 21.59 -8.16 -12.56
C TYR A 284 22.66 -8.81 -13.43
N TYR A 285 23.93 -8.80 -13.01
CA TYR A 285 25.00 -9.47 -13.74
C TYR A 285 24.69 -10.95 -13.99
N LYS A 286 24.10 -11.61 -13.02
CA LYS A 286 23.74 -13.02 -13.10
C LYS A 286 22.74 -13.33 -14.22
N HIS A 287 21.80 -12.44 -14.52
CA HIS A 287 20.64 -12.70 -15.39
C HIS A 287 20.69 -11.95 -16.73
N GLN A 288 21.72 -11.16 -17.01
CA GLN A 288 21.81 -10.36 -18.22
C GLN A 288 22.79 -10.96 -19.25
N LYS A 289 22.72 -10.46 -20.52
CA LYS A 289 23.44 -11.03 -21.68
C LYS A 289 24.91 -10.61 -21.78
N ILE A 290 25.30 -9.46 -21.27
CA ILE A 290 26.67 -8.91 -21.38
C ILE A 290 27.59 -9.60 -20.36
N LYS A 291 28.32 -10.61 -20.77
CA LYS A 291 29.18 -11.41 -19.86
C LYS A 291 30.55 -10.77 -19.58
N ASN A 292 31.01 -9.84 -20.42
CA ASN A 292 32.25 -9.09 -20.15
C ASN A 292 32.00 -8.11 -18.98
N PRO A 293 32.72 -8.22 -17.84
CA PRO A 293 32.46 -7.42 -16.63
C PRO A 293 32.59 -5.90 -16.86
N TYR A 294 33.57 -5.48 -17.65
CA TYR A 294 33.80 -4.06 -17.93
C TYR A 294 32.71 -3.44 -18.79
N LYS A 295 32.30 -4.14 -19.86
CA LYS A 295 31.18 -3.71 -20.72
C LYS A 295 29.87 -3.67 -19.90
N TYR A 296 29.66 -4.67 -19.04
CA TYR A 296 28.52 -4.71 -18.14
C TYR A 296 28.53 -3.53 -17.18
N TYR A 297 29.65 -3.26 -16.51
CA TYR A 297 29.78 -2.12 -15.61
C TYR A 297 29.39 -0.80 -16.28
N LYS A 298 29.95 -0.52 -17.47
CA LYS A 298 29.59 0.70 -18.23
C LYS A 298 28.10 0.77 -18.59
N ASN A 299 27.53 -0.36 -19.00
CA ASN A 299 26.08 -0.40 -19.29
C ASN A 299 25.23 -0.18 -18.04
N PHE A 300 25.61 -0.82 -16.94
CA PHE A 300 24.91 -0.65 -15.65
C PHE A 300 24.98 0.79 -15.14
N GLN A 301 26.11 1.47 -15.27
CA GLN A 301 26.22 2.88 -14.92
C GLN A 301 25.22 3.73 -15.72
N LYS A 302 25.17 3.58 -17.03
CA LYS A 302 24.20 4.31 -17.87
C LYS A 302 22.73 4.03 -17.48
N GLN A 303 22.41 2.77 -17.15
CA GLN A 303 21.06 2.39 -16.68
C GLN A 303 20.73 3.02 -15.32
N TRP A 304 21.73 3.09 -14.44
CA TRP A 304 21.61 3.73 -13.14
C TRP A 304 21.41 5.23 -13.27
N ASP A 305 22.22 5.91 -14.09
CA ASP A 305 22.14 7.36 -14.30
C ASP A 305 20.80 7.78 -14.93
N GLN A 306 20.21 6.93 -15.76
CA GLN A 306 18.84 7.16 -16.25
C GLN A 306 17.75 6.95 -15.19
N SER A 307 18.04 6.26 -14.09
CA SER A 307 17.08 6.08 -12.99
C SER A 307 17.05 7.27 -12.03
N THR A 308 18.15 8.03 -11.97
CA THR A 308 18.33 9.17 -11.06
C THR A 308 17.93 10.48 -11.71
#